data_2c2101948e2c668e28f43380b3897275
#
_entry.id   2c2101948e2c668e28f43380b3897275
#
_cell.length_a   1.000
_cell.length_b   1.000
_cell.length_c   1.000
_cell.angle_alpha   90.00
_cell.angle_beta   90.00
_cell.angle_gamma   90.00
#
_symmetry.space_group_name_H-M   'P 1'
#
loop_
_entity.id
_entity.type
_entity.pdbx_description
1 polymer ?
#
loop_
_entity_poly.entity_id
_entity_poly.type
_entity_poly.pdbx_seq_one_letter_code
_entity_poly.pdbx_strand_id
1 'polypeptide(L)'
;AASLSDLDIHTITEYKPIDLNRFEKQMLNEKRGLIPQIEPRYRYPYFSHIFGGGYAAGYYSYIWAEVLDKDAYQAFVESGDIFDRPTAESYRKNILERGGSEPGMELYKKFRGHEPDIKPLMAGRGLIEVETDSTAVRPAPVDTAARNASIRRIIGEIDTTAK
;
A
#
# COMPACT_ATOMS: atom_id res chain seq x y z
N ALA A 1 -9.17 -0.91 11.99
CA ALA A 1 -10.59 -1.16 12.35
C ALA A 1 -11.36 -1.75 11.16
N ALA A 2 -11.50 -1.04 10.02
CA ALA A 2 -12.39 -1.44 8.91
C ALA A 2 -12.21 -2.88 8.40
N SER A 3 -10.96 -3.33 8.16
CA SER A 3 -10.68 -4.71 7.73
C SER A 3 -11.08 -5.76 8.79
N LEU A 4 -10.96 -5.41 10.07
CA LEU A 4 -11.34 -6.29 11.17
C LEU A 4 -12.86 -6.35 11.31
N SER A 5 -13.56 -5.21 11.15
CA SER A 5 -15.03 -5.18 11.13
C SER A 5 -15.58 -6.03 9.99
N ASP A 6 -14.98 -5.95 8.81
CA ASP A 6 -15.36 -6.77 7.66
C ASP A 6 -15.24 -8.27 7.97
N LEU A 7 -14.08 -8.70 8.46
CA LEU A 7 -13.86 -10.10 8.80
C LEU A 7 -14.80 -10.58 9.93
N ASP A 8 -14.99 -9.74 10.97
CA ASP A 8 -15.84 -10.13 12.10
C ASP A 8 -17.30 -10.36 11.69
N ILE A 9 -17.86 -9.51 10.82
CA ILE A 9 -19.26 -9.68 10.38
C ILE A 9 -19.41 -10.87 9.41
N HIS A 10 -18.42 -11.11 8.55
CA HIS A 10 -18.46 -12.18 7.57
C HIS A 10 -18.01 -13.56 8.09
N THR A 11 -17.54 -13.65 9.32
CA THR A 11 -17.27 -14.93 9.99
C THR A 11 -18.46 -15.45 10.82
N ILE A 12 -19.58 -14.74 10.83
CA ILE A 12 -20.78 -15.19 11.51
C ILE A 12 -21.40 -16.36 10.71
N THR A 13 -21.56 -17.50 11.36
CA THR A 13 -22.07 -18.72 10.74
C THR A 13 -23.56 -18.99 11.06
N GLU A 14 -24.11 -18.28 12.04
CA GLU A 14 -25.50 -18.45 12.46
C GLU A 14 -26.35 -17.24 12.07
N TYR A 15 -27.44 -17.47 11.38
CA TYR A 15 -28.41 -16.41 11.09
C TYR A 15 -29.24 -16.11 12.35
N LYS A 16 -29.00 -14.91 12.92
CA LYS A 16 -29.75 -14.36 14.04
C LYS A 16 -29.79 -12.83 13.99
N PRO A 17 -30.82 -12.19 14.56
CA PRO A 17 -30.84 -10.76 14.70
C PRO A 17 -29.63 -10.26 15.50
N ILE A 18 -28.95 -9.26 15.00
CA ILE A 18 -27.75 -8.69 15.61
C ILE A 18 -27.98 -7.20 15.84
N ASP A 19 -27.75 -6.73 17.06
CA ASP A 19 -27.56 -5.31 17.33
C ASP A 19 -26.17 -4.90 16.83
N LEU A 20 -26.11 -4.25 15.69
CA LEU A 20 -24.87 -3.89 15.01
C LEU A 20 -23.97 -2.95 15.84
N ASN A 21 -24.58 -2.03 16.60
CA ASN A 21 -23.81 -1.11 17.43
C ASN A 21 -23.14 -1.83 18.60
N ARG A 22 -23.88 -2.72 19.24
CA ARG A 22 -23.35 -3.56 20.30
C ARG A 22 -22.26 -4.52 19.81
N PHE A 23 -22.51 -5.16 18.67
CA PHE A 23 -21.58 -6.08 18.03
C PHE A 23 -20.28 -5.37 17.66
N GLU A 24 -20.35 -4.21 17.03
CA GLU A 24 -19.17 -3.42 16.66
C GLU A 24 -18.33 -3.04 17.89
N LYS A 25 -18.97 -2.53 18.94
CA LYS A 25 -18.30 -2.20 20.20
C LYS A 25 -17.64 -3.42 20.83
N GLN A 26 -18.35 -4.54 20.88
CA GLN A 26 -17.81 -5.78 21.43
C GLN A 26 -16.59 -6.27 20.64
N MET A 27 -16.64 -6.27 19.30
CA MET A 27 -15.54 -6.77 18.47
C MET A 27 -14.35 -5.82 18.45
N LEU A 28 -14.57 -4.53 18.27
CA LEU A 28 -13.46 -3.58 18.13
C LEU A 28 -12.89 -3.13 19.47
N ASN A 29 -13.72 -2.71 20.42
CA ASN A 29 -13.24 -2.14 21.68
C ASN A 29 -12.91 -3.24 22.71
N GLU A 30 -13.87 -4.13 22.99
CA GLU A 30 -13.70 -5.11 24.07
C GLU A 30 -12.74 -6.24 23.68
N LYS A 31 -12.87 -6.79 22.46
CA LYS A 31 -12.07 -7.92 22.01
C LYS A 31 -10.70 -7.51 21.44
N ARG A 32 -10.62 -6.39 20.74
CA ARG A 32 -9.41 -5.97 20.00
C ARG A 32 -8.73 -4.72 20.59
N GLY A 33 -9.30 -4.11 21.62
CA GLY A 33 -8.68 -3.00 22.32
C GLY A 33 -8.65 -1.68 21.57
N LEU A 34 -9.55 -1.47 20.58
CA LEU A 34 -9.70 -0.16 19.98
C LEU A 34 -10.11 0.85 21.06
N ILE A 35 -9.33 1.91 21.19
CA ILE A 35 -9.62 2.95 22.19
C ILE A 35 -10.93 3.66 21.86
N PRO A 36 -11.78 3.98 22.88
CA PRO A 36 -13.11 4.53 22.65
C PRO A 36 -13.13 5.90 21.93
N GLN A 37 -12.02 6.62 21.96
CA GLN A 37 -11.88 7.93 21.32
C GLN A 37 -11.69 7.82 19.79
N ILE A 38 -11.42 6.62 19.27
CA ILE A 38 -11.28 6.38 17.81
C ILE A 38 -12.52 5.67 17.32
N GLU A 39 -13.35 6.41 16.59
CA GLU A 39 -14.51 5.84 15.91
C GLU A 39 -14.09 5.15 14.60
N PRO A 40 -14.71 4.00 14.26
CA PRO A 40 -14.51 3.38 12.95
C PRO A 40 -14.92 4.33 11.84
N ARG A 41 -14.11 4.44 10.78
CA ARG A 41 -14.45 5.25 9.60
C ARG A 41 -15.76 4.82 8.95
N TYR A 42 -16.01 3.52 8.91
CA TYR A 42 -17.24 2.92 8.38
C TYR A 42 -17.94 2.13 9.49
N ARG A 43 -19.20 2.47 9.72
CA ARG A 43 -20.12 1.72 10.59
C ARG A 43 -20.92 0.76 9.72
N TYR A 44 -21.29 -0.41 10.22
CA TYR A 44 -22.01 -1.43 9.46
C TYR A 44 -23.20 -0.90 8.65
N PRO A 45 -24.07 0.01 9.14
CA PRO A 45 -25.23 0.49 8.39
C PRO A 45 -24.91 1.21 7.08
N TYR A 46 -23.70 1.73 6.89
CA TYR A 46 -23.28 2.45 5.67
C TYR A 46 -21.95 1.95 5.08
N PHE A 47 -21.50 0.77 5.48
CA PHE A 47 -20.27 0.18 4.95
C PHE A 47 -20.52 -0.54 3.62
N SER A 48 -20.88 0.22 2.60
CA SER A 48 -21.27 -0.30 1.28
C SER A 48 -20.21 -1.19 0.62
N HIS A 49 -18.92 -0.94 0.85
CA HIS A 49 -17.83 -1.75 0.30
C HIS A 49 -17.98 -3.23 0.57
N ILE A 50 -18.34 -3.59 1.79
CA ILE A 50 -18.39 -4.98 2.23
C ILE A 50 -19.77 -5.64 2.06
N PHE A 51 -20.82 -4.87 1.79
CA PHE A 51 -22.19 -5.41 1.60
C PHE A 51 -22.69 -5.27 0.17
N GLY A 52 -22.13 -4.38 -0.65
CA GLY A 52 -22.57 -4.18 -2.02
C GLY A 52 -21.43 -3.86 -3.00
N GLY A 53 -20.23 -3.58 -2.50
CA GLY A 53 -19.08 -3.11 -3.29
C GLY A 53 -18.07 -4.19 -3.70
N GLY A 54 -18.36 -5.47 -3.46
CA GLY A 54 -17.47 -6.57 -3.85
C GLY A 54 -16.28 -6.84 -2.91
N TYR A 55 -16.24 -6.21 -1.73
CA TYR A 55 -15.17 -6.37 -0.74
C TYR A 55 -15.56 -7.20 0.48
N ALA A 56 -16.62 -8.02 0.39
CA ALA A 56 -17.06 -8.91 1.47
C ALA A 56 -15.91 -9.85 1.88
N ALA A 57 -15.53 -9.83 3.16
CA ALA A 57 -14.36 -10.51 3.72
C ALA A 57 -13.03 -10.19 2.98
N GLY A 58 -13.00 -9.14 2.19
CA GLY A 58 -11.88 -8.76 1.32
C GLY A 58 -11.35 -7.34 1.54
N TYR A 59 -11.90 -6.59 2.49
CA TYR A 59 -11.46 -5.20 2.74
C TYR A 59 -10.00 -5.09 3.19
N TYR A 60 -9.44 -6.14 3.75
CA TYR A 60 -8.02 -6.22 4.12
C TYR A 60 -7.06 -6.03 2.92
N SER A 61 -7.56 -6.20 1.69
CA SER A 61 -6.77 -6.01 0.46
C SER A 61 -6.14 -4.62 0.36
N TYR A 62 -6.77 -3.59 0.95
CA TYR A 62 -6.21 -2.24 0.99
C TYR A 62 -4.91 -2.16 1.81
N ILE A 63 -4.88 -2.76 3.01
CA ILE A 63 -3.67 -2.75 3.82
C ILE A 63 -2.61 -3.69 3.24
N TRP A 64 -3.02 -4.80 2.63
CA TRP A 64 -2.13 -5.69 1.90
C TRP A 64 -1.45 -4.98 0.72
N ALA A 65 -2.22 -4.25 -0.09
CA ALA A 65 -1.69 -3.45 -1.18
C ALA A 65 -0.73 -2.37 -0.68
N GLU A 66 -1.00 -1.78 0.49
CA GLU A 66 -0.09 -0.79 1.10
C GLU A 66 1.23 -1.41 1.54
N VAL A 67 1.23 -2.66 2.03
CA VAL A 67 2.49 -3.40 2.31
C VAL A 67 3.32 -3.53 1.05
N LEU A 68 2.69 -3.98 -0.05
CA LEU A 68 3.36 -4.13 -1.35
C LEU A 68 3.89 -2.79 -1.89
N ASP A 69 3.09 -1.73 -1.79
CA ASP A 69 3.44 -0.37 -2.22
C ASP A 69 4.67 0.16 -1.48
N LYS A 70 4.65 0.08 -0.14
CA LYS A 70 5.75 0.58 0.69
C LYS A 70 7.04 -0.18 0.48
N ASP A 71 6.98 -1.50 0.35
CA ASP A 71 8.17 -2.32 0.08
C ASP A 71 8.64 -2.16 -1.37
N ALA A 72 7.74 -1.98 -2.34
CA ALA A 72 8.12 -1.67 -3.72
C ALA A 72 8.85 -0.30 -3.81
N TYR A 73 8.35 0.71 -3.08
CA TYR A 73 9.03 2.01 -2.99
C TYR A 73 10.40 1.89 -2.32
N GLN A 74 10.55 0.99 -1.36
CA GLN A 74 11.82 0.74 -0.68
C GLN A 74 12.93 0.33 -1.67
N ALA A 75 12.61 -0.34 -2.79
CA ALA A 75 13.61 -0.64 -3.83
C ALA A 75 14.27 0.63 -4.40
N PHE A 76 13.50 1.68 -4.57
CA PHE A 76 14.03 2.98 -5.03
C PHE A 76 14.85 3.69 -3.95
N VAL A 77 14.45 3.55 -2.69
CA VAL A 77 15.26 4.08 -1.57
C VAL A 77 16.59 3.34 -1.48
N GLU A 78 16.60 2.03 -1.62
CA GLU A 78 17.79 1.17 -1.58
C GLU A 78 18.75 1.44 -2.74
N SER A 79 18.26 1.87 -3.90
CA SER A 79 19.11 2.27 -5.03
C SER A 79 19.87 3.59 -4.77
N GLY A 80 19.45 4.36 -3.75
CA GLY A 80 20.01 5.68 -3.44
C GLY A 80 19.47 6.83 -4.29
N ASP A 81 18.64 6.53 -5.29
CA ASP A 81 17.97 7.54 -6.13
C ASP A 81 16.52 7.10 -6.39
N ILE A 82 15.56 7.83 -5.86
CA ILE A 82 14.13 7.56 -6.06
C ILE A 82 13.68 7.65 -7.52
N PHE A 83 14.53 8.12 -8.42
CA PHE A 83 14.33 8.18 -9.86
C PHE A 83 15.26 7.23 -10.61
N ASP A 84 15.85 6.23 -9.93
CA ASP A 84 16.72 5.23 -10.55
C ASP A 84 16.04 4.54 -11.73
N ARG A 85 16.61 4.73 -12.93
CA ARG A 85 16.04 4.20 -14.17
C ARG A 85 16.04 2.67 -14.23
N PRO A 86 17.11 1.95 -13.87
CA PRO A 86 17.11 0.49 -13.80
C PRO A 86 16.00 -0.07 -12.92
N THR A 87 15.81 0.47 -11.72
CA THR A 87 14.74 0.06 -10.79
C THR A 87 13.36 0.37 -11.38
N ALA A 88 13.17 1.57 -11.95
CA ALA A 88 11.92 1.94 -12.60
C ALA A 88 11.60 1.05 -13.81
N GLU A 89 12.60 0.70 -14.62
CA GLU A 89 12.43 -0.22 -15.75
C GLU A 89 12.09 -1.64 -15.30
N SER A 90 12.73 -2.13 -14.24
CA SER A 90 12.41 -3.41 -13.63
C SER A 90 10.98 -3.44 -13.09
N TYR A 91 10.55 -2.40 -12.38
CA TYR A 91 9.17 -2.26 -11.90
C TYR A 91 8.17 -2.26 -13.07
N ARG A 92 8.42 -1.46 -14.09
CA ARG A 92 7.58 -1.40 -15.28
C ARG A 92 7.45 -2.77 -15.97
N LYS A 93 8.56 -3.45 -16.23
CA LYS A 93 8.58 -4.74 -16.95
C LYS A 93 7.97 -5.89 -16.15
N ASN A 94 8.24 -5.95 -14.85
CA ASN A 94 7.83 -7.09 -14.02
C ASN A 94 6.45 -6.91 -13.40
N ILE A 95 6.00 -5.67 -13.14
CA ILE A 95 4.73 -5.38 -12.49
C ILE A 95 3.73 -4.78 -13.48
N LEU A 96 4.01 -3.58 -14.01
CA LEU A 96 3.01 -2.80 -14.75
C LEU A 96 2.64 -3.43 -16.10
N GLU A 97 3.63 -3.87 -16.87
CA GLU A 97 3.39 -4.48 -18.20
C GLU A 97 2.81 -5.89 -18.09
N ARG A 98 3.02 -6.58 -16.98
CA ARG A 98 2.54 -7.95 -16.79
C ARG A 98 1.10 -7.99 -16.30
N GLY A 99 0.69 -7.03 -15.50
CA GLY A 99 -0.67 -6.99 -14.95
C GLY A 99 -1.08 -8.31 -14.30
N GLY A 100 -2.20 -8.90 -14.74
CA GLY A 100 -2.73 -10.18 -14.25
C GLY A 100 -2.27 -11.41 -15.04
N SER A 101 -1.16 -11.35 -15.80
CA SER A 101 -0.71 -12.48 -16.65
C SER A 101 -0.10 -13.65 -15.86
N GLU A 102 0.31 -13.41 -14.63
CA GLU A 102 0.89 -14.40 -13.72
C GLU A 102 0.42 -14.11 -12.28
N PRO A 103 0.57 -15.04 -11.33
CA PRO A 103 0.29 -14.76 -9.93
C PRO A 103 1.07 -13.55 -9.43
N GLY A 104 0.39 -12.59 -8.78
CA GLY A 104 0.97 -11.30 -8.38
C GLY A 104 2.24 -11.43 -7.53
N MET A 105 2.30 -12.44 -6.65
CA MET A 105 3.49 -12.69 -5.82
C MET A 105 4.71 -13.11 -6.65
N GLU A 106 4.51 -13.86 -7.73
CA GLU A 106 5.60 -14.25 -8.62
C GLU A 106 6.15 -13.04 -9.40
N LEU A 107 5.27 -12.18 -9.86
CA LEU A 107 5.64 -10.91 -10.50
C LEU A 107 6.39 -10.01 -9.51
N TYR A 108 5.89 -9.94 -8.27
CA TYR A 108 6.51 -9.17 -7.22
C TYR A 108 7.94 -9.63 -6.90
N LYS A 109 8.13 -10.95 -6.77
CA LYS A 109 9.46 -11.55 -6.56
C LYS A 109 10.41 -11.30 -7.73
N LYS A 110 9.92 -11.26 -8.96
CA LYS A 110 10.74 -10.90 -10.14
C LYS A 110 11.24 -9.46 -10.06
N PHE A 111 10.47 -8.57 -9.45
CA PHE A 111 10.86 -7.17 -9.24
C PHE A 111 11.76 -7.00 -8.02
N ARG A 112 11.33 -7.51 -6.84
CA ARG A 112 12.03 -7.25 -5.56
C ARG A 112 13.13 -8.27 -5.24
N GLY A 113 13.08 -9.46 -5.85
CA GLY A 113 13.98 -10.57 -5.51
C GLY A 113 13.58 -11.36 -4.25
N HIS A 114 12.56 -10.92 -3.52
CA HIS A 114 12.06 -11.52 -2.29
C HIS A 114 10.56 -11.29 -2.11
N GLU A 115 9.97 -11.91 -1.10
CA GLU A 115 8.60 -11.62 -0.67
C GLU A 115 8.51 -10.24 -0.01
N PRO A 116 7.33 -9.58 -0.02
CA PRO A 116 7.18 -8.26 0.57
C PRO A 116 7.48 -8.26 2.07
N ASP A 117 8.17 -7.22 2.54
CA ASP A 117 8.42 -6.97 3.96
C ASP A 117 7.40 -5.92 4.49
N ILE A 118 6.89 -6.16 5.68
CA ILE A 118 5.99 -5.21 6.37
C ILE A 118 6.74 -4.02 6.99
N LYS A 119 8.05 -4.13 7.19
CA LYS A 119 8.83 -3.10 7.87
C LYS A 119 8.74 -1.72 7.22
N PRO A 120 8.81 -1.56 5.88
CA PRO A 120 8.65 -0.26 5.25
C PRO A 120 7.31 0.42 5.58
N LEU A 121 6.22 -0.36 5.66
CA LEU A 121 4.92 0.16 6.08
C LEU A 121 4.94 0.59 7.56
N MET A 122 5.47 -0.24 8.44
CA MET A 122 5.54 0.05 9.87
C MET A 122 6.39 1.29 10.16
N ALA A 123 7.52 1.41 9.48
CA ALA A 123 8.41 2.58 9.55
C ALA A 123 7.71 3.86 9.07
N GLY A 124 7.06 3.79 7.91
CA GLY A 124 6.31 4.91 7.36
C GLY A 124 5.13 5.38 8.24
N ARG A 125 4.64 4.51 9.13
CA ARG A 125 3.62 4.84 10.14
C ARG A 125 4.20 5.19 11.52
N GLY A 126 5.53 5.24 11.66
CA GLY A 126 6.19 5.54 12.95
C GLY A 126 5.97 4.47 14.02
N LEU A 127 5.68 3.23 13.62
CA LEU A 127 5.47 2.10 14.54
C LEU A 127 6.76 1.37 14.90
N ILE A 128 7.79 1.54 14.09
CA ILE A 128 9.15 1.08 14.37
C ILE A 128 10.13 2.18 14.01
N GLU A 129 11.23 2.24 14.73
CA GLU A 129 12.38 3.04 14.32
C GLU A 129 13.10 2.32 13.19
N VAL A 130 13.42 3.02 12.12
CA VAL A 130 14.37 2.54 11.12
C VAL A 130 15.74 2.85 11.69
N GLU A 131 16.56 1.84 11.95
CA GLU A 131 17.99 2.06 12.09
C GLU A 131 18.47 2.67 10.77
N THR A 132 18.50 3.98 10.69
CA THR A 132 19.20 4.66 9.60
C THR A 132 20.66 4.34 9.82
N ASP A 133 21.19 3.41 9.03
CA ASP A 133 22.63 3.26 8.91
C ASP A 133 23.17 4.66 8.56
N SER A 134 23.82 5.27 9.54
CA SER A 134 24.37 6.62 9.40
C SER A 134 25.48 6.70 8.35
N THR A 135 25.80 5.55 7.73
CA THR A 135 26.72 5.42 6.60
C THR A 135 25.99 5.46 5.24
N ALA A 136 24.66 5.39 5.23
CA ALA A 136 23.90 5.61 4.00
C ALA A 136 24.11 7.06 3.55
N VAL A 137 24.86 7.21 2.48
CA VAL A 137 25.17 8.49 1.82
C VAL A 137 23.87 9.26 1.65
N ARG A 138 23.73 10.40 2.32
CA ARG A 138 22.65 11.35 2.02
C ARG A 138 22.65 11.54 0.52
N PRO A 139 21.53 11.30 -0.18
CA PRO A 139 21.49 11.59 -1.60
C PRO A 139 21.96 13.04 -1.81
N ALA A 140 22.89 13.21 -2.72
CA ALA A 140 23.38 14.55 -3.07
C ALA A 140 22.17 15.45 -3.34
N PRO A 141 22.19 16.73 -2.94
CA PRO A 141 21.07 17.62 -3.20
C PRO A 141 20.78 17.58 -4.69
N VAL A 142 19.53 17.18 -5.00
CA VAL A 142 19.07 17.05 -6.40
C VAL A 142 19.27 18.42 -7.04
N ASP A 143 20.13 18.50 -8.05
CA ASP A 143 20.25 19.70 -8.87
C ASP A 143 18.93 19.93 -9.61
N THR A 144 18.10 20.76 -8.99
CA THR A 144 16.76 21.09 -9.47
C THR A 144 16.80 21.73 -10.86
N ALA A 145 17.92 22.40 -11.21
CA ALA A 145 18.09 23.01 -12.51
C ALA A 145 18.34 21.97 -13.60
N ALA A 146 19.25 21.02 -13.34
CA ALA A 146 19.50 19.89 -14.26
C ALA A 146 18.26 19.00 -14.44
N ARG A 147 17.51 18.75 -13.35
CA ARG A 147 16.26 18.00 -13.37
C ARG A 147 15.19 18.70 -14.21
N ASN A 148 14.98 19.99 -14.03
CA ASN A 148 14.03 20.78 -14.81
C ASN A 148 14.41 20.86 -16.29
N ALA A 149 15.70 20.91 -16.62
CA ALA A 149 16.19 20.86 -17.98
C ALA A 149 15.89 19.52 -18.65
N SER A 150 16.08 18.41 -17.94
CA SER A 150 15.75 17.07 -18.43
C SER A 150 14.24 16.89 -18.66
N ILE A 151 13.40 17.39 -17.74
CA ILE A 151 11.94 17.35 -17.89
C ILE A 151 11.48 18.17 -19.12
N ARG A 152 12.01 19.37 -19.31
CA ARG A 152 11.71 20.22 -20.48
C ARG A 152 12.11 19.57 -21.80
N ARG A 153 13.25 18.87 -21.82
CA ARG A 153 13.71 18.13 -22.98
C ARG A 153 12.73 16.98 -23.33
N ILE A 154 12.32 16.19 -22.35
CA ILE A 154 11.36 15.08 -22.55
C ILE A 154 10.01 15.60 -23.05
N ILE A 155 9.50 16.69 -22.48
CA ILE A 155 8.24 17.32 -22.92
C ILE A 155 8.37 17.86 -24.35
N GLY A 156 9.49 18.48 -24.70
CA GLY A 156 9.76 18.98 -26.05
C GLY A 156 9.89 17.87 -27.11
N GLU A 157 10.40 16.70 -26.74
CA GLU A 157 10.47 15.52 -27.63
C GLU A 157 9.09 14.90 -27.88
N ILE A 158 8.17 14.95 -26.89
CA ILE A 158 6.78 14.45 -27.05
C ILE A 158 6.00 15.35 -28.01
N ASP A 159 6.19 16.68 -27.94
CA ASP A 159 5.48 17.64 -28.81
C ASP A 159 5.92 17.58 -30.29
N THR A 160 7.12 17.08 -30.57
CA THR A 160 7.64 16.95 -31.95
C THR A 160 7.25 15.65 -32.63
N THR A 161 6.76 14.63 -31.91
CA THR A 161 6.32 13.35 -32.47
C THR A 161 4.80 13.29 -32.74
N ALA A 162 4.06 14.34 -32.41
CA ALA A 162 2.60 14.45 -32.58
C ALA A 162 2.17 15.23 -33.86
N LYS A 163 3.03 15.28 -34.88
CA LYS A 163 2.69 15.87 -36.19
C LYS A 163 2.74 14.83 -37.30
#